data_eae0d303dc734b09aaac4975f64daf20
#
_entry.id   eae0d303dc734b09aaac4975f64daf20
#
_cell.length_a   1.000
_cell.length_b   1.000
_cell.length_c   1.000
_cell.angle_alpha   90.00
_cell.angle_beta   90.00
_cell.angle_gamma   90.00
#
_symmetry.space_group_name_H-M   'P 1'
#
loop_
_entity.id
_entity.type
_entity.pdbx_description
1 polymer ?
#
loop_
_entity_poly.entity_id
_entity_poly.type
_entity_poly.pdbx_seq_one_letter_code
_entity_poly.pdbx_strand_id
1 'polypeptide(L)'
;MSKFEKKFGKYAIHNLTMVLIMCYVAGYVIELMGSAAGNNLLGFLTLDPYRILHGQIWRLVTWVIVPPDSLDIFTIIMLLFYYNLGTALERTWGTYRYNVYIFSGMLFTIAGSFLCMGVLYLLTGGMATETASVVFYSGSYAFSTYYINLSIFLAFAATYPDMQVLLMFVIPVK
;
A
#
# COMPACT_ATOMS: atom_id res chain seq x y z
N MET A 1 -15.18 -21.10 12.60
CA MET A 1 -15.56 -19.69 12.32
C MET A 1 -15.78 -18.95 13.63
N SER A 2 -15.06 -17.84 13.82
CA SER A 2 -15.23 -16.98 15.01
C SER A 2 -16.57 -16.24 14.94
N LYS A 3 -17.07 -15.76 16.11
CA LYS A 3 -18.31 -14.94 16.15
C LYS A 3 -18.19 -13.66 15.30
N PHE A 4 -17.00 -13.10 15.21
CA PHE A 4 -16.68 -11.94 14.37
C PHE A 4 -16.75 -12.25 12.86
N GLU A 5 -16.22 -13.40 12.47
CA GLU A 5 -16.25 -13.88 11.08
C GLU A 5 -17.68 -14.09 10.57
N LYS A 6 -18.58 -14.61 11.42
CA LYS A 6 -20.01 -14.74 11.08
C LYS A 6 -20.72 -13.39 10.91
N LYS A 7 -20.34 -12.38 11.73
CA LYS A 7 -20.98 -11.06 11.72
C LYS A 7 -20.47 -10.16 10.60
N PHE A 8 -19.17 -10.15 10.36
CA PHE A 8 -18.50 -9.22 9.44
C PHE A 8 -18.07 -9.87 8.12
N GLY A 9 -18.09 -11.20 8.00
CA GLY A 9 -17.68 -11.91 6.77
C GLY A 9 -18.50 -11.52 5.54
N LYS A 10 -19.75 -11.08 5.72
CA LYS A 10 -20.59 -10.58 4.62
C LYS A 10 -20.11 -9.27 3.98
N TYR A 11 -19.26 -8.51 4.69
CA TYR A 11 -18.67 -7.26 4.19
C TYR A 11 -17.27 -7.46 3.61
N ALA A 12 -16.74 -8.68 3.66
CA ALA A 12 -15.43 -8.98 3.09
C ALA A 12 -15.46 -8.83 1.56
N ILE A 13 -14.50 -8.08 1.04
CA ILE A 13 -14.35 -7.82 -0.39
C ILE A 13 -13.71 -9.07 -1.03
N HIS A 14 -14.43 -9.70 -1.96
CA HIS A 14 -13.90 -10.80 -2.77
C HIS A 14 -12.85 -10.27 -3.75
N ASN A 15 -11.77 -11.02 -3.91
CA ASN A 15 -10.64 -10.64 -4.77
C ASN A 15 -10.07 -9.25 -4.42
N LEU A 16 -9.84 -8.98 -3.12
CA LEU A 16 -9.30 -7.70 -2.65
C LEU A 16 -8.00 -7.30 -3.36
N THR A 17 -7.15 -8.27 -3.68
CA THR A 17 -5.91 -8.03 -4.44
C THR A 17 -6.19 -7.43 -5.82
N MET A 18 -7.23 -7.91 -6.51
CA MET A 18 -7.65 -7.35 -7.79
C MET A 18 -8.11 -5.90 -7.65
N VAL A 19 -8.84 -5.59 -6.58
CA VAL A 19 -9.27 -4.21 -6.27
C VAL A 19 -8.06 -3.31 -6.06
N LEU A 20 -7.05 -3.76 -5.31
CA LEU A 20 -5.80 -3.01 -5.12
C LEU A 20 -5.07 -2.74 -6.44
N ILE A 21 -4.94 -3.77 -7.30
CA ILE A 21 -4.32 -3.62 -8.61
C ILE A 21 -5.08 -2.62 -9.48
N MET A 22 -6.41 -2.65 -9.46
CA MET A 22 -7.22 -1.66 -10.18
C MET A 22 -7.01 -0.23 -9.64
N CYS A 23 -6.81 -0.07 -8.33
CA CYS A 23 -6.42 1.21 -7.74
C CYS A 23 -5.04 1.66 -8.28
N TYR A 24 -4.05 0.77 -8.38
CA TYR A 24 -2.75 1.11 -8.94
C TYR A 24 -2.82 1.49 -10.42
N VAL A 25 -3.62 0.78 -11.21
CA VAL A 25 -3.87 1.14 -12.63
C VAL A 25 -4.46 2.55 -12.72
N ALA A 26 -5.44 2.89 -11.88
CA ALA A 26 -5.97 4.24 -11.79
C ALA A 26 -4.88 5.27 -11.39
N GLY A 27 -3.99 4.91 -10.46
CA GLY A 27 -2.85 5.73 -10.08
C GLY A 27 -1.90 6.00 -11.24
N TYR A 28 -1.56 4.99 -12.04
CA TYR A 28 -0.73 5.17 -13.25
C TYR A 28 -1.40 6.06 -14.30
N VAL A 29 -2.71 5.95 -14.48
CA VAL A 29 -3.45 6.86 -15.38
C VAL A 29 -3.34 8.30 -14.87
N ILE A 30 -3.52 8.54 -13.56
CA ILE A 30 -3.38 9.87 -12.96
C ILE A 30 -1.94 10.40 -13.12
N GLU A 31 -0.92 9.54 -12.95
CA GLU A 31 0.48 9.89 -13.15
C GLU A 31 0.76 10.35 -14.60
N LEU A 32 0.29 9.58 -15.58
CA LEU A 32 0.42 9.92 -17.00
C LEU A 32 -0.27 11.23 -17.34
N MET A 33 -1.47 11.46 -16.82
CA MET A 33 -2.21 12.71 -17.02
C MET A 33 -1.49 13.89 -16.35
N GLY A 34 -0.97 13.70 -15.14
CA GLY A 34 -0.20 14.71 -14.42
C GLY A 34 1.10 15.07 -15.15
N SER A 35 1.82 14.07 -15.61
CA SER A 35 3.05 14.22 -16.40
C SER A 35 2.81 14.99 -17.70
N ALA A 36 1.74 14.66 -18.43
CA ALA A 36 1.35 15.37 -19.64
C ALA A 36 0.97 16.84 -19.40
N ALA A 37 0.43 17.16 -18.20
CA ALA A 37 0.08 18.51 -17.79
C ALA A 37 1.22 19.27 -17.07
N GLY A 38 2.40 18.66 -16.92
CA GLY A 38 3.53 19.23 -16.18
C GLY A 38 3.31 19.36 -14.67
N ASN A 39 2.36 18.60 -14.10
CA ASN A 39 1.97 18.65 -12.70
C ASN A 39 2.14 17.28 -12.03
N ASN A 40 2.57 17.28 -10.76
CA ASN A 40 2.60 16.05 -9.95
C ASN A 40 1.26 15.81 -9.26
N LEU A 41 0.29 15.22 -9.99
CA LEU A 41 -1.03 14.92 -9.44
C LEU A 41 -1.00 13.83 -8.36
N LEU A 42 -0.11 12.83 -8.48
CA LEU A 42 0.04 11.78 -7.45
C LEU A 42 0.46 12.35 -6.09
N GLY A 43 1.22 13.44 -6.08
CA GLY A 43 1.63 14.09 -4.83
C GLY A 43 0.48 14.63 -3.97
N PHE A 44 -0.73 14.79 -4.56
CA PHE A 44 -1.95 15.13 -3.80
C PHE A 44 -2.61 13.92 -3.16
N LEU A 45 -2.22 12.71 -3.54
CA LEU A 45 -2.81 11.44 -3.07
C LEU A 45 -1.94 10.71 -2.05
N THR A 46 -0.64 11.06 -1.94
CA THR A 46 0.30 10.41 -1.01
C THR A 46 -0.11 10.56 0.45
N LEU A 47 0.26 9.57 1.30
CA LEU A 47 0.02 9.59 2.74
C LEU A 47 0.97 10.59 3.41
N ASP A 48 0.51 11.82 3.60
CA ASP A 48 1.25 12.91 4.22
C ASP A 48 0.56 13.34 5.52
N PRO A 49 1.05 12.90 6.70
CA PRO A 49 0.42 13.20 7.99
C PRO A 49 0.34 14.70 8.28
N TYR A 50 1.35 15.48 7.86
CA TYR A 50 1.36 16.92 8.08
C TYR A 50 0.18 17.59 7.36
N ARG A 51 -0.02 17.28 6.09
CA ARG A 51 -1.14 17.84 5.30
C ARG A 51 -2.49 17.32 5.74
N ILE A 52 -2.56 16.08 6.24
CA ILE A 52 -3.79 15.51 6.83
C ILE A 52 -4.23 16.35 8.03
N LEU A 53 -3.31 16.72 8.93
CA LEU A 53 -3.61 17.59 10.07
C LEU A 53 -4.01 19.02 9.67
N HIS A 54 -3.62 19.45 8.46
CA HIS A 54 -4.02 20.75 7.89
C HIS A 54 -5.29 20.65 7.02
N GLY A 55 -6.09 19.60 7.18
CA GLY A 55 -7.41 19.46 6.57
C GLY A 55 -7.49 18.59 5.31
N GLN A 56 -6.39 18.03 4.81
CA GLN A 56 -6.39 17.15 3.63
C GLN A 56 -6.69 15.70 4.02
N ILE A 57 -7.84 15.46 4.65
CA ILE A 57 -8.21 14.15 5.22
C ILE A 57 -8.43 13.05 4.18
N TRP A 58 -8.72 13.40 2.91
CA TRP A 58 -8.87 12.42 1.83
C TRP A 58 -7.62 11.56 1.63
N ARG A 59 -6.43 12.07 1.97
CA ARG A 59 -5.15 11.35 1.89
C ARG A 59 -5.11 10.07 2.72
N LEU A 60 -5.94 9.97 3.78
CA LEU A 60 -6.08 8.73 4.57
C LEU A 60 -6.63 7.55 3.76
N VAL A 61 -7.31 7.81 2.65
CA VAL A 61 -7.90 6.78 1.80
C VAL A 61 -7.21 6.74 0.44
N THR A 62 -6.93 7.91 -0.15
CA THR A 62 -6.44 8.01 -1.53
C THR A 62 -5.00 7.53 -1.73
N TRP A 63 -4.19 7.44 -0.66
CA TRP A 63 -2.82 6.93 -0.75
C TRP A 63 -2.73 5.50 -1.27
N VAL A 64 -3.80 4.71 -1.11
CA VAL A 64 -3.90 3.34 -1.64
C VAL A 64 -3.91 3.32 -3.17
N ILE A 65 -4.29 4.42 -3.82
CA ILE A 65 -4.27 4.57 -5.28
C ILE A 65 -2.85 4.81 -5.80
N VAL A 66 -1.95 5.34 -4.95
CA VAL A 66 -0.57 5.61 -5.34
C VAL A 66 0.16 4.29 -5.58
N PRO A 67 0.63 4.03 -6.82
CA PRO A 67 1.28 2.78 -7.14
C PRO A 67 2.61 2.65 -6.37
N PRO A 68 3.06 1.40 -6.13
CA PRO A 68 4.25 1.14 -5.33
C PRO A 68 5.56 1.55 -6.01
N ASP A 69 5.57 1.62 -7.33
CA ASP A 69 6.76 1.92 -8.16
C ASP A 69 6.35 2.61 -9.45
N SER A 70 7.32 3.13 -10.21
CA SER A 70 7.10 3.73 -11.53
C SER A 70 6.61 2.68 -12.55
N LEU A 71 5.87 3.13 -13.56
CA LEU A 71 5.34 2.24 -14.60
C LEU A 71 6.46 1.79 -15.55
N ASP A 72 6.89 0.55 -15.41
CA ASP A 72 7.80 -0.13 -16.33
C ASP A 72 7.36 -1.58 -16.60
N ILE A 73 8.09 -2.30 -17.44
CA ILE A 73 7.78 -3.71 -17.77
C ILE A 73 7.91 -4.62 -16.56
N PHE A 74 8.85 -4.33 -15.65
CA PHE A 74 9.06 -5.12 -14.42
C PHE A 74 7.90 -4.92 -13.45
N THR A 75 7.40 -3.71 -13.35
CA THR A 75 6.23 -3.38 -12.52
C THR A 75 5.00 -4.15 -12.97
N ILE A 76 4.75 -4.27 -14.28
CA ILE A 76 3.64 -5.08 -14.81
C ILE A 76 3.79 -6.55 -14.40
N ILE A 77 4.99 -7.12 -14.53
CA ILE A 77 5.29 -8.50 -14.11
C ILE A 77 5.07 -8.66 -12.60
N MET A 78 5.54 -7.70 -11.79
CA MET A 78 5.35 -7.70 -10.35
C MET A 78 3.89 -7.60 -9.94
N LEU A 79 3.06 -6.81 -10.61
CA LEU A 79 1.62 -6.74 -10.36
C LEU A 79 0.92 -8.07 -10.64
N LEU A 80 1.26 -8.74 -11.74
CA LEU A 80 0.76 -10.11 -12.04
C LEU A 80 1.19 -11.10 -10.96
N PHE A 81 2.41 -10.98 -10.49
CA PHE A 81 2.94 -11.81 -9.42
C PHE A 81 2.17 -11.58 -8.11
N TYR A 82 1.98 -10.33 -7.68
CA TYR A 82 1.19 -10.00 -6.49
C TYR A 82 -0.26 -10.46 -6.61
N TYR A 83 -0.85 -10.39 -7.80
CA TYR A 83 -2.19 -10.93 -8.03
C TYR A 83 -2.26 -12.43 -7.74
N ASN A 84 -1.30 -13.20 -8.24
CA ASN A 84 -1.24 -14.65 -8.01
C ASN A 84 -1.02 -14.98 -6.52
N LEU A 85 -0.09 -14.29 -5.85
CA LEU A 85 0.18 -14.48 -4.43
C LEU A 85 -1.03 -14.13 -3.56
N GLY A 86 -1.64 -12.98 -3.79
CA GLY A 86 -2.79 -12.53 -3.02
C GLY A 86 -4.01 -13.43 -3.22
N THR A 87 -4.25 -13.89 -4.46
CA THR A 87 -5.33 -14.84 -4.75
C THR A 87 -5.10 -16.19 -4.08
N ALA A 88 -3.86 -16.69 -4.06
CA ALA A 88 -3.51 -17.93 -3.37
C ALA A 88 -3.72 -17.81 -1.84
N LEU A 89 -3.29 -16.69 -1.23
CA LEU A 89 -3.52 -16.41 0.18
C LEU A 89 -5.00 -16.30 0.51
N GLU A 90 -5.78 -15.57 -0.30
CA GLU A 90 -7.22 -15.42 -0.11
C GLU A 90 -7.95 -16.77 -0.16
N ARG A 91 -7.55 -17.66 -1.07
CA ARG A 91 -8.09 -19.03 -1.16
C ARG A 91 -7.76 -19.88 0.07
N THR A 92 -6.54 -19.74 0.60
CA THR A 92 -6.06 -20.54 1.73
C THR A 92 -6.61 -20.05 3.08
N TRP A 93 -6.56 -18.75 3.32
CA TRP A 93 -6.98 -18.16 4.59
C TRP A 93 -8.48 -17.87 4.66
N GLY A 94 -9.13 -17.77 3.49
CA GLY A 94 -10.51 -17.30 3.31
C GLY A 94 -10.57 -15.77 3.20
N THR A 95 -11.55 -15.29 2.44
CA THR A 95 -11.74 -13.88 2.08
C THR A 95 -11.74 -12.96 3.31
N TYR A 96 -12.43 -13.32 4.39
CA TYR A 96 -12.52 -12.49 5.59
C TYR A 96 -11.17 -12.27 6.26
N ARG A 97 -10.39 -13.33 6.49
CA ARG A 97 -9.09 -13.25 7.17
C ARG A 97 -8.08 -12.49 6.33
N TYR A 98 -8.10 -12.71 5.01
CA TYR A 98 -7.25 -11.99 4.09
C TYR A 98 -7.57 -10.49 4.09
N ASN A 99 -8.85 -10.10 4.06
CA ASN A 99 -9.26 -8.70 4.17
C ASN A 99 -8.80 -8.07 5.49
N VAL A 100 -9.01 -8.73 6.63
CA VAL A 100 -8.54 -8.24 7.93
C VAL A 100 -7.03 -8.04 7.93
N TYR A 101 -6.27 -8.95 7.34
CA TYR A 101 -4.82 -8.83 7.23
C TYR A 101 -4.40 -7.58 6.45
N ILE A 102 -4.95 -7.37 5.26
CA ILE A 102 -4.62 -6.22 4.40
C ILE A 102 -5.06 -4.90 5.06
N PHE A 103 -6.28 -4.82 5.57
CA PHE A 103 -6.76 -3.60 6.23
C PHE A 103 -5.98 -3.28 7.52
N SER A 104 -5.56 -4.30 8.28
CA SER A 104 -4.68 -4.07 9.44
C SER A 104 -3.32 -3.52 9.01
N GLY A 105 -2.74 -4.03 7.92
CA GLY A 105 -1.51 -3.50 7.34
C GLY A 105 -1.64 -2.03 6.93
N MET A 106 -2.76 -1.66 6.29
CA MET A 106 -3.06 -0.26 5.94
C MET A 106 -3.15 0.62 7.19
N LEU A 107 -3.85 0.18 8.23
CA LEU A 107 -3.96 0.92 9.50
C LEU A 107 -2.60 1.09 10.18
N PHE A 108 -1.76 0.05 10.20
CA PHE A 108 -0.41 0.14 10.75
C PHE A 108 0.48 1.10 9.93
N THR A 109 0.34 1.14 8.62
CA THR A 109 1.07 2.10 7.78
C THR A 109 0.66 3.53 8.10
N ILE A 110 -0.64 3.80 8.25
CA ILE A 110 -1.15 5.11 8.67
C ILE A 110 -0.62 5.46 10.06
N ALA A 111 -0.78 4.58 11.04
CA ALA A 111 -0.29 4.81 12.41
C ALA A 111 1.23 5.05 12.43
N GLY A 112 2.00 4.26 11.67
CA GLY A 112 3.45 4.40 11.53
C GLY A 112 3.86 5.76 10.94
N SER A 113 3.12 6.26 9.95
CA SER A 113 3.37 7.58 9.36
C SER A 113 3.17 8.72 10.37
N PHE A 114 2.11 8.67 11.17
CA PHE A 114 1.86 9.66 12.23
C PHE A 114 2.88 9.56 13.37
N LEU A 115 3.28 8.33 13.77
CA LEU A 115 4.33 8.14 14.77
C LEU A 115 5.67 8.69 14.28
N CYS A 116 6.05 8.41 13.04
CA CYS A 116 7.27 8.92 12.46
C CYS A 116 7.27 10.44 12.44
N MET A 117 6.16 11.06 12.05
CA MET A 117 6.00 12.53 12.12
C MET A 117 6.17 13.04 13.55
N GLY A 118 5.54 12.41 14.54
CA GLY A 118 5.63 12.79 15.95
C GLY A 118 7.07 12.73 16.48
N VAL A 119 7.78 11.64 16.16
CA VAL A 119 9.19 11.47 16.54
C VAL A 119 10.08 12.54 15.90
N LEU A 120 9.92 12.78 14.59
CA LEU A 120 10.68 13.83 13.90
C LEU A 120 10.41 15.21 14.50
N TYR A 121 9.17 15.53 14.80
CA TYR A 121 8.80 16.80 15.43
C TYR A 121 9.48 16.98 16.79
N LEU A 122 9.53 15.94 17.62
CA LEU A 122 10.20 15.98 18.93
C LEU A 122 11.73 16.13 18.80
N LEU A 123 12.34 15.39 17.86
CA LEU A 123 13.79 15.41 17.65
C LEU A 123 14.30 16.76 17.10
N THR A 124 13.47 17.44 16.34
CA THR A 124 13.84 18.72 15.71
C THR A 124 13.46 19.95 16.54
N GLY A 125 12.89 19.75 17.73
CA GLY A 125 12.51 20.85 18.62
C GLY A 125 11.39 21.75 18.10
N GLY A 126 10.53 21.20 17.22
CA GLY A 126 9.48 21.95 16.52
C GLY A 126 10.03 22.62 15.26
N MET A 127 9.79 22.01 14.10
CA MET A 127 10.20 22.61 12.82
C MET A 127 9.36 23.83 12.48
N ALA A 128 10.01 24.85 11.91
CA ALA A 128 9.30 25.92 11.23
C ALA A 128 8.41 25.33 10.11
N THR A 129 7.22 25.87 9.94
CA THR A 129 6.14 25.31 9.12
C THR A 129 6.55 24.94 7.70
N GLU A 130 7.40 25.72 7.04
CA GLU A 130 7.86 25.46 5.66
C GLU A 130 8.81 24.26 5.59
N THR A 131 9.78 24.17 6.49
CA THR A 131 10.74 23.06 6.53
C THR A 131 10.04 21.75 6.87
N ALA A 132 9.08 21.78 7.80
CA ALA A 132 8.26 20.62 8.14
C ALA A 132 7.49 20.09 6.91
N SER A 133 6.85 20.96 6.14
CA SER A 133 6.08 20.57 4.97
C SER A 133 6.93 19.86 3.91
N VAL A 134 8.15 20.31 3.67
CA VAL A 134 9.08 19.71 2.71
C VAL A 134 9.58 18.34 3.18
N VAL A 135 9.99 18.23 4.45
CA VAL A 135 10.48 16.98 5.03
C VAL A 135 9.38 15.91 5.04
N PHE A 136 8.15 16.28 5.45
CA PHE A 136 7.04 15.34 5.49
C PHE A 136 6.56 14.96 4.09
N TYR A 137 6.57 15.89 3.14
CA TYR A 137 6.26 15.55 1.74
C TYR A 137 7.26 14.55 1.17
N SER A 138 8.55 14.75 1.40
CA SER A 138 9.58 13.79 0.97
C SER A 138 9.41 12.43 1.68
N GLY A 139 9.09 12.45 2.98
CA GLY A 139 8.83 11.27 3.80
C GLY A 139 7.54 10.53 3.41
N SER A 140 6.56 11.21 2.81
CA SER A 140 5.27 10.59 2.44
C SER A 140 5.42 9.48 1.40
N TYR A 141 6.44 9.53 0.56
CA TYR A 141 6.77 8.46 -0.38
C TYR A 141 7.30 7.19 0.30
N ALA A 142 7.88 7.32 1.51
CA ALA A 142 8.30 6.16 2.28
C ALA A 142 7.10 5.33 2.80
N PHE A 143 5.95 5.97 3.05
CA PHE A 143 4.71 5.30 3.48
C PHE A 143 3.82 4.98 2.27
N SER A 144 4.34 4.18 1.36
CA SER A 144 3.67 3.79 0.13
C SER A 144 3.00 2.42 0.24
N THR A 145 2.24 2.05 -0.78
CA THR A 145 1.64 0.72 -0.95
C THR A 145 2.66 -0.39 -1.14
N TYR A 146 3.95 -0.05 -1.32
CA TYR A 146 5.05 -1.01 -1.38
C TYR A 146 5.06 -1.95 -0.17
N TYR A 147 4.86 -1.43 1.05
CA TYR A 147 4.83 -2.25 2.27
C TYR A 147 3.64 -3.21 2.34
N ILE A 148 2.50 -2.84 1.74
CA ILE A 148 1.34 -3.73 1.62
C ILE A 148 1.71 -4.91 0.71
N ASN A 149 2.30 -4.64 -0.45
CA ASN A 149 2.72 -5.67 -1.38
C ASN A 149 3.82 -6.55 -0.79
N LEU A 150 4.79 -5.96 -0.09
CA LEU A 150 5.81 -6.70 0.65
C LEU A 150 5.17 -7.61 1.73
N SER A 151 4.16 -7.12 2.44
CA SER A 151 3.46 -7.93 3.45
C SER A 151 2.73 -9.12 2.83
N ILE A 152 2.12 -8.96 1.65
CA ILE A 152 1.50 -10.07 0.89
C ILE A 152 2.56 -11.12 0.53
N PHE A 153 3.73 -10.68 0.04
CA PHE A 153 4.83 -11.57 -0.28
C PHE A 153 5.32 -12.35 0.95
N LEU A 154 5.56 -11.67 2.07
CA LEU A 154 5.99 -12.31 3.32
C LEU A 154 4.94 -13.27 3.88
N ALA A 155 3.66 -12.90 3.82
CA ALA A 155 2.56 -13.78 4.23
C ALA A 155 2.48 -15.03 3.37
N PHE A 156 2.72 -14.89 2.06
CA PHE A 156 2.79 -16.03 1.14
C PHE A 156 3.97 -16.93 1.48
N ALA A 157 5.17 -16.39 1.66
CA ALA A 157 6.35 -17.15 2.04
C ALA A 157 6.18 -17.90 3.37
N ALA A 158 5.52 -17.27 4.35
CA ALA A 158 5.21 -17.90 5.63
C ALA A 158 4.14 -19.00 5.53
N THR A 159 3.19 -18.86 4.59
CA THR A 159 2.11 -19.84 4.40
C THR A 159 2.57 -21.04 3.58
N TYR A 160 3.52 -20.84 2.68
CA TYR A 160 4.01 -21.84 1.74
C TYR A 160 5.56 -21.94 1.76
N PRO A 161 6.17 -22.39 2.87
CA PRO A 161 7.63 -22.39 3.04
C PRO A 161 8.38 -23.29 2.06
N ASP A 162 7.72 -24.35 1.56
CA ASP A 162 8.32 -25.31 0.63
C ASP A 162 8.03 -24.99 -0.84
N MET A 163 7.28 -23.95 -1.13
CA MET A 163 6.98 -23.55 -2.49
C MET A 163 8.13 -22.76 -3.10
N GLN A 164 8.67 -23.28 -4.20
CA GLN A 164 9.60 -22.52 -5.02
C GLN A 164 8.84 -21.51 -5.86
N VAL A 165 9.10 -20.25 -5.66
CA VAL A 165 8.56 -19.18 -6.49
C VAL A 165 9.51 -18.95 -7.66
N LEU A 166 9.05 -19.21 -8.87
CA LEU A 166 9.81 -18.89 -10.07
C LEU A 166 9.71 -17.39 -10.32
N LEU A 167 10.74 -16.66 -9.88
CA LEU A 167 10.88 -15.24 -10.21
C LEU A 167 11.19 -15.14 -11.72
N MET A 168 10.36 -14.39 -12.46
CA MET A 168 10.47 -14.23 -13.91
C MET A 168 10.39 -15.55 -14.72
N PHE A 169 9.74 -16.58 -14.19
CA PHE A 169 9.60 -17.91 -14.81
C PHE A 169 10.93 -18.65 -15.08
N VAL A 170 12.08 -18.12 -14.63
CA VAL A 170 13.41 -18.65 -14.96
C VAL A 170 14.21 -19.02 -13.72
N ILE A 171 14.13 -18.28 -12.63
CA ILE A 171 14.98 -18.47 -11.45
C ILE A 171 14.15 -19.02 -10.28
N PRO A 172 14.36 -20.28 -9.84
CA PRO A 172 13.76 -20.80 -8.62
C PRO A 172 14.41 -20.13 -7.40
N VAL A 173 13.65 -19.36 -6.63
CA VAL A 173 14.09 -18.81 -5.34
C VAL A 173 13.51 -19.68 -4.23
N LYS A 174 14.40 -20.25 -3.40
CA LYS A 174 14.05 -21.02 -2.20
C LYS A 174 13.83 -20.12 -1.02
#